data_ad1e719b1b605bc85441b447f98dcf26
#
_entry.id   ad1e719b1b605bc85441b447f98dcf26
#
_cell.length_a   1.000
_cell.length_b   1.000
_cell.length_c   1.000
_cell.angle_alpha   90.00
_cell.angle_beta   90.00
_cell.angle_gamma   90.00
#
_symmetry.space_group_name_H-M   'P 1'
#
loop_
_entity.id
_entity.type
_entity.pdbx_description
1 polymer ?
#
loop_
_entity_poly.entity_id
_entity_poly.type
_entity_poly.pdbx_seq_one_letter_code
_entity_poly.pdbx_strand_id
1 'polypeptide(L)'
;MYVKIGDEIAFHPGECLEEFIESGGMTPYQLASKIGMDVDYVQGLIDGSQSVTKEFAKAMADRYGFANDGRFWLNLQETFNKKVGDRDV
;
A
#
# COMPACT_ATOMS: atom_id res chain seq x y z
N MET A 1 0.49 -2.73 -9.87
CA MET A 1 -0.43 -3.89 -10.02
C MET A 1 -1.88 -3.47 -9.90
N TYR A 2 -2.76 -3.98 -10.71
CA TYR A 2 -4.18 -3.68 -10.64
C TYR A 2 -5.02 -4.89 -11.07
N VAL A 3 -6.27 -4.88 -10.64
CA VAL A 3 -7.24 -5.92 -11.01
C VAL A 3 -8.40 -5.24 -11.74
N LYS A 4 -8.72 -5.73 -12.92
CA LYS A 4 -9.83 -5.20 -13.69
C LYS A 4 -11.12 -5.92 -13.31
N ILE A 5 -12.16 -5.16 -12.97
CA ILE A 5 -13.45 -5.69 -12.55
C ILE A 5 -14.54 -5.04 -13.40
N GLY A 6 -15.03 -5.77 -14.42
CA GLY A 6 -15.96 -5.20 -15.38
C GLY A 6 -15.34 -3.99 -16.06
N ASP A 7 -15.98 -2.83 -15.92
CA ASP A 7 -15.48 -1.57 -16.45
C ASP A 7 -14.66 -0.79 -15.45
N GLU A 8 -14.47 -1.33 -14.24
CA GLU A 8 -13.72 -0.69 -13.19
C GLU A 8 -12.34 -1.33 -13.03
N ILE A 9 -11.41 -0.54 -12.50
CA ILE A 9 -10.06 -1.00 -12.18
C ILE A 9 -9.84 -0.80 -10.69
N ALA A 10 -9.46 -1.88 -10.00
CA ALA A 10 -9.11 -1.83 -8.59
C ALA A 10 -7.59 -1.84 -8.45
N PHE A 11 -7.03 -0.75 -7.96
CA PHE A 11 -5.59 -0.64 -7.74
C PHE A 11 -5.23 -1.11 -6.34
N HIS A 12 -4.32 -2.07 -6.26
CA HIS A 12 -3.79 -2.48 -4.97
C HIS A 12 -2.93 -1.35 -4.41
N PRO A 13 -2.94 -1.12 -3.08
CA PRO A 13 -2.11 -0.08 -2.47
C PRO A 13 -0.62 -0.18 -2.82
N GLY A 14 -0.14 -1.38 -3.15
CA GLY A 14 1.23 -1.60 -3.56
C GLY A 14 1.62 -0.81 -4.80
N GLU A 15 0.66 -0.56 -5.70
CA GLU A 15 0.88 0.27 -6.89
C GLU A 15 1.28 1.69 -6.49
N CYS A 16 0.53 2.26 -5.57
CA CYS A 16 0.79 3.60 -5.07
C CYS A 16 2.11 3.63 -4.29
N LEU A 17 2.37 2.59 -3.53
CA LEU A 17 3.61 2.48 -2.76
C LEU A 17 4.82 2.42 -3.69
N GLU A 18 4.73 1.68 -4.78
CA GLU A 18 5.80 1.59 -5.77
C GLU A 18 6.11 2.95 -6.36
N GLU A 19 5.08 3.72 -6.72
CA GLU A 19 5.25 5.07 -7.23
C GLU A 19 5.90 5.99 -6.19
N PHE A 20 5.48 5.86 -4.95
CA PHE A 20 6.04 6.64 -3.85
C PHE A 20 7.54 6.38 -3.70
N ILE A 21 7.93 5.12 -3.74
CA ILE A 21 9.34 4.71 -3.62
C ILE A 21 10.14 5.25 -4.81
N GLU A 22 9.63 5.10 -6.01
CA GLU A 22 10.31 5.57 -7.22
C GLU A 22 10.48 7.09 -7.21
N SER A 23 9.44 7.80 -6.82
CA SER A 23 9.49 9.26 -6.73
C SER A 23 10.50 9.73 -5.70
N GLY A 24 10.67 8.96 -4.63
CA GLY A 24 11.64 9.29 -3.58
C GLY A 24 13.06 8.84 -3.90
N GLY A 25 13.27 8.16 -5.02
CA GLY A 25 14.59 7.66 -5.38
C GLY A 25 15.13 6.60 -4.44
N MET A 26 14.25 5.80 -3.85
CA MET A 26 14.67 4.76 -2.91
C MET A 26 14.20 3.38 -3.35
N THR A 27 14.73 2.36 -2.69
CA THR A 27 14.36 0.97 -2.92
C THR A 27 13.38 0.51 -1.84
N PRO A 28 12.64 -0.61 -2.07
CA PRO A 28 11.80 -1.17 -1.01
C PRO A 28 12.60 -1.48 0.26
N TYR A 29 13.83 -1.92 0.10
CA TYR A 29 14.72 -2.20 1.22
C TYR A 29 14.97 -0.94 2.06
N GLN A 30 15.26 0.17 1.38
CA GLN A 30 15.51 1.43 2.06
C GLN A 30 14.26 1.94 2.78
N LEU A 31 13.09 1.80 2.15
CA LEU A 31 11.84 2.19 2.79
C LEU A 31 11.59 1.38 4.05
N ALA A 32 11.74 0.05 3.95
CA ALA A 32 11.54 -0.83 5.11
C ALA A 32 12.43 -0.39 6.28
N SER A 33 13.68 -0.08 6.00
CA SER A 33 14.61 0.41 7.01
C SER A 33 14.15 1.73 7.62
N LYS A 34 13.67 2.65 6.79
CA LYS A 34 13.25 3.98 7.25
C LYS A 34 12.01 3.94 8.15
N ILE A 35 11.10 3.02 7.87
CA ILE A 35 9.87 2.90 8.68
C ILE A 35 9.98 1.80 9.74
N GLY A 36 11.11 1.10 9.81
CA GLY A 36 11.35 0.10 10.84
C GLY A 36 10.50 -1.16 10.66
N MET A 37 10.24 -1.56 9.43
CA MET A 37 9.44 -2.75 9.14
C MET A 37 10.24 -3.77 8.35
N ASP A 38 9.73 -5.00 8.28
CA ASP A 38 10.36 -6.09 7.55
C ASP A 38 10.31 -5.81 6.05
N VAL A 39 11.44 -6.00 5.37
CA VAL A 39 11.52 -5.77 3.93
C VAL A 39 10.62 -6.75 3.16
N ASP A 40 10.47 -7.97 3.66
CA ASP A 40 9.60 -8.95 3.01
C ASP A 40 8.14 -8.50 3.02
N TYR A 41 7.72 -7.84 4.10
CA TYR A 41 6.38 -7.28 4.16
C TYR A 41 6.20 -6.15 3.15
N VAL A 42 7.16 -5.22 3.10
CA VAL A 42 7.11 -4.09 2.15
C VAL A 42 7.12 -4.60 0.72
N GLN A 43 7.96 -5.59 0.42
CA GLN A 43 8.01 -6.21 -0.89
C GLN A 43 6.68 -6.88 -1.23
N GLY A 44 6.08 -7.55 -0.25
CA GLY A 44 4.77 -8.17 -0.42
C GLY A 44 3.66 -7.17 -0.70
N LEU A 45 3.73 -5.97 -0.11
CA LEU A 45 2.79 -4.90 -0.43
C LEU A 45 2.90 -4.51 -1.90
N ILE A 46 4.12 -4.35 -2.39
CA ILE A 46 4.37 -3.97 -3.78
C ILE A 46 3.89 -5.06 -4.73
N ASP A 47 4.14 -6.33 -4.39
CA ASP A 47 3.73 -7.47 -5.19
C ASP A 47 2.22 -7.74 -5.16
N GLY A 48 1.52 -7.15 -4.18
CA GLY A 48 0.11 -7.39 -4.01
C GLY A 48 -0.23 -8.61 -3.15
N SER A 49 0.76 -9.25 -2.54
CA SER A 49 0.55 -10.43 -1.69
C SER A 49 0.28 -10.08 -0.24
N GLN A 50 0.54 -8.84 0.17
CA GLN A 50 0.28 -8.36 1.51
C GLN A 50 -0.71 -7.21 1.48
N SER A 51 -1.36 -6.98 2.62
CA SER A 51 -2.32 -5.89 2.77
C SER A 51 -1.75 -4.80 3.68
N VAL A 52 -2.25 -3.58 3.49
CA VAL A 52 -1.89 -2.47 4.37
C VAL A 52 -2.48 -2.73 5.75
N THR A 53 -1.63 -2.63 6.77
CA THR A 53 -2.05 -2.75 8.17
C THR A 53 -2.01 -1.38 8.84
N LYS A 54 -2.65 -1.27 9.99
CA LYS A 54 -2.59 -0.05 10.79
C LYS A 54 -1.15 0.28 11.18
N GLU A 55 -0.35 -0.75 11.42
CA GLU A 55 1.06 -0.57 11.77
C GLU A 55 1.84 0.07 10.64
N PHE A 56 1.64 -0.41 9.41
CA PHE A 56 2.28 0.17 8.24
C PHE A 56 1.83 1.62 8.04
N ALA A 57 0.52 1.85 8.10
CA ALA A 57 -0.04 3.18 7.91
C ALA A 57 0.53 4.17 8.93
N LYS A 58 0.60 3.75 10.19
CA LYS A 58 1.14 4.60 11.24
C LYS A 58 2.63 4.85 11.04
N ALA A 59 3.39 3.83 10.66
CA ALA A 59 4.82 3.98 10.40
C ALA A 59 5.07 4.98 9.28
N MET A 60 4.29 4.93 8.22
CA MET A 60 4.38 5.89 7.13
C MET A 60 4.02 7.29 7.59
N ALA A 61 2.97 7.41 8.42
CA ALA A 61 2.57 8.69 8.97
C ALA A 61 3.68 9.30 9.84
N ASP A 62 4.26 8.49 10.70
CA ASP A 62 5.33 8.95 11.61
C ASP A 62 6.57 9.39 10.84
N ARG A 63 6.91 8.68 9.78
CA ARG A 63 8.14 8.96 9.03
C ARG A 63 7.96 10.07 8.00
N TYR A 64 6.80 10.12 7.34
CA TYR A 64 6.58 11.02 6.21
C TYR A 64 5.46 12.04 6.42
N GLY A 65 4.82 12.02 7.58
CA GLY A 65 3.83 13.04 7.92
C GLY A 65 2.45 12.84 7.30
N PHE A 66 2.08 11.61 6.95
CA PHE A 66 0.73 11.35 6.48
C PHE A 66 -0.28 11.63 7.60
N ALA A 67 -1.29 12.42 7.28
CA ALA A 67 -2.29 12.83 8.26
C ALA A 67 -3.14 11.65 8.75
N ASN A 68 -3.72 11.81 9.95
CA ASN A 68 -4.66 10.84 10.53
C ASN A 68 -4.08 9.43 10.62
N ASP A 69 -2.84 9.33 11.10
CA ASP A 69 -2.14 8.04 11.30
C ASP A 69 -2.06 7.21 10.02
N GLY A 70 -1.94 7.88 8.88
CA GLY A 70 -1.78 7.18 7.61
C GLY A 70 -3.09 6.66 7.03
N ARG A 71 -4.19 7.32 7.35
CA ARG A 71 -5.53 6.91 6.86
C ARG A 71 -5.58 6.76 5.35
N PHE A 72 -4.78 7.54 4.62
CA PHE A 72 -4.67 7.43 3.17
C PHE A 72 -4.39 6.00 2.72
N TRP A 73 -3.42 5.35 3.37
CA TRP A 73 -3.04 3.98 3.02
C TRP A 73 -4.13 2.97 3.37
N LEU A 74 -4.78 3.17 4.52
CA LEU A 74 -5.88 2.29 4.93
C LEU A 74 -7.08 2.43 3.98
N ASN A 75 -7.37 3.64 3.54
CA ASN A 75 -8.46 3.88 2.61
C ASN A 75 -8.21 3.21 1.26
N LEU A 76 -6.97 3.23 0.78
CA LEU A 76 -6.61 2.54 -0.45
C LEU A 76 -6.89 1.05 -0.34
N GLN A 77 -6.52 0.45 0.79
CA GLN A 77 -6.75 -0.96 1.02
C GLN A 77 -8.24 -1.29 1.11
N GLU A 78 -9.00 -0.48 1.82
CA GLU A 78 -10.44 -0.68 1.94
C GLU A 78 -11.12 -0.61 0.57
N THR A 79 -10.75 0.38 -0.23
CA THR A 79 -11.32 0.55 -1.55
C THR A 79 -11.00 -0.64 -2.45
N PHE A 80 -9.75 -1.11 -2.40
CA PHE A 80 -9.34 -2.28 -3.17
C PHE A 80 -10.15 -3.51 -2.75
N ASN A 81 -10.22 -3.76 -1.43
CA ASN A 81 -10.94 -4.91 -0.90
C ASN A 81 -12.41 -4.90 -1.30
N LYS A 82 -13.03 -3.74 -1.24
CA LYS A 82 -14.44 -3.59 -1.59
C LYS A 82 -14.68 -3.90 -3.05
N LYS A 83 -13.85 -3.38 -3.93
CA LYS A 83 -14.03 -3.60 -5.37
C LYS A 83 -13.75 -5.04 -5.75
N VAL A 84 -12.72 -5.65 -5.20
CA VAL A 84 -12.41 -7.05 -5.48
C VAL A 84 -13.47 -7.96 -4.88
N GLY A 85 -13.96 -7.66 -3.68
CA GLY A 85 -15.03 -8.42 -3.04
C GLY A 85 -16.32 -8.38 -3.82
N ASP A 86 -16.69 -7.23 -4.37
CA ASP A 86 -17.91 -7.07 -5.16
C ASP A 86 -17.91 -7.95 -6.41
N ARG A 87 -16.75 -8.30 -6.90
CA ARG A 87 -16.60 -9.11 -8.08
C ARG A 87 -17.09 -10.55 -7.90
N ASP A 88 -16.97 -11.06 -6.67
CA ASP A 88 -17.28 -12.46 -6.36
C ASP A 88 -18.75 -12.72 -6.02
N VAL A 89 -19.56 -11.71 -6.08
CA VAL A 89 -20.99 -11.80 -5.74
C VAL A 89 -21.83 -12.30 -6.90
#